data_b1718a42f09d12a50870d1c40a665b0c
#
_entry.id   b1718a42f09d12a50870d1c40a665b0c
#
_cell.length_a   1.000
_cell.length_b   1.000
_cell.length_c   1.000
_cell.angle_alpha   90.00
_cell.angle_beta   90.00
_cell.angle_gamma   90.00
#
_symmetry.space_group_name_H-M   'P 1'
#
loop_
_entity.id
_entity.type
_entity.pdbx_description
1 polymer ?
#
loop_
_entity_poly.entity_id
_entity_poly.type
_entity_poly.pdbx_seq_one_letter_code
_entity_poly.pdbx_strand_id
1 'polypeptide(L)'
;NGPNVDNRYGGGGGGYTGIFLASVSQGNALAIAGGGGGGGSSRAGEGNVGGAGGGTTGVDGTAAYDGAGPYRGIGGTQSAGGPSPSPQQAGALQGGAAWTNNYGGGGGGGYYGGSGGGYAEPNTMAGGGGGSGYVNPSFVSGLFTNAQGSGQTSGGSTDPQWPGSVGSGGPSNNGAGQNGFARITINGVETTYSYTG
;
A
#
# COMPACT_ATOMS: atom_id res chain seq x y z
N ASN A 1 -38.68 7.53 6.66
CA ASN A 1 -37.36 6.85 6.75
C ASN A 1 -36.35 7.73 6.07
N GLY A 2 -35.59 8.52 6.83
CA GLY A 2 -34.48 9.32 6.32
C GLY A 2 -33.39 8.40 5.74
N PRO A 3 -32.56 8.92 4.80
CA PRO A 3 -31.47 8.14 4.27
C PRO A 3 -30.56 7.74 5.43
N ASN A 4 -30.40 6.44 5.61
CA ASN A 4 -29.38 5.89 6.48
C ASN A 4 -28.05 6.39 5.90
N VAL A 5 -27.49 7.42 6.48
CA VAL A 5 -26.13 7.86 6.19
C VAL A 5 -25.20 6.83 6.82
N ASP A 6 -25.05 5.72 6.12
CA ASP A 6 -24.02 4.77 6.45
C ASP A 6 -22.67 5.50 6.38
N ASN A 7 -22.08 5.78 7.53
CA ASN A 7 -20.72 6.32 7.67
C ASN A 7 -19.71 5.28 7.15
N ARG A 8 -19.70 5.03 5.86
CA ARG A 8 -18.82 4.04 5.23
C ARG A 8 -17.71 4.79 4.54
N TYR A 9 -16.53 4.72 5.12
CA TYR A 9 -15.30 5.25 4.53
C TYR A 9 -14.40 4.10 4.09
N GLY A 10 -13.59 4.33 3.07
CA GLY A 10 -12.52 3.41 2.71
C GLY A 10 -11.42 3.41 3.76
N GLY A 11 -10.61 2.35 3.79
CA GLY A 11 -9.43 2.26 4.64
C GLY A 11 -8.28 3.10 4.09
N GLY A 12 -7.41 3.58 4.98
CA GLY A 12 -6.15 4.23 4.61
C GLY A 12 -5.16 3.24 3.99
N GLY A 13 -4.29 3.71 3.10
CA GLY A 13 -3.15 2.92 2.65
C GLY A 13 -2.09 2.78 3.74
N GLY A 14 -1.34 1.69 3.74
CA GLY A 14 -0.19 1.46 4.61
C GLY A 14 1.00 2.35 4.22
N GLY A 15 1.80 2.75 5.21
CA GLY A 15 3.04 3.47 4.99
C GLY A 15 4.13 2.56 4.39
N TYR A 16 5.13 3.17 3.75
CA TYR A 16 6.37 2.46 3.42
C TYR A 16 7.35 2.50 4.60
N THR A 17 8.32 1.59 4.58
CA THR A 17 9.51 1.66 5.42
C THR A 17 10.73 1.76 4.53
N GLY A 18 11.65 2.68 4.83
CA GLY A 18 12.82 2.90 3.97
C GLY A 18 14.10 3.16 4.77
N ILE A 19 15.23 2.72 4.18
CA ILE A 19 16.58 3.04 4.62
C ILE A 19 17.19 3.98 3.59
N PHE A 20 17.71 5.11 4.03
CA PHE A 20 18.24 6.17 3.18
C PHE A 20 19.67 6.57 3.60
N LEU A 21 20.50 6.99 2.64
CA LEU A 21 21.89 7.40 2.92
C LEU A 21 21.98 8.70 3.73
N ALA A 22 21.18 9.68 3.38
CA ALA A 22 21.29 11.02 3.97
C ALA A 22 19.92 11.62 4.29
N SER A 23 19.11 11.85 3.27
CA SER A 23 17.77 12.45 3.42
C SER A 23 16.72 11.54 2.79
N VAL A 24 15.48 11.67 3.24
CA VAL A 24 14.35 10.89 2.71
C VAL A 24 14.04 11.37 1.30
N SER A 25 14.59 10.66 0.31
CA SER A 25 14.34 10.88 -1.11
C SER A 25 14.60 9.60 -1.89
N GLN A 26 13.97 9.44 -3.06
CA GLN A 26 14.21 8.26 -3.90
C GLN A 26 15.67 8.09 -4.29
N GLY A 27 16.38 9.17 -4.62
CA GLY A 27 17.79 9.13 -5.01
C GLY A 27 18.74 8.66 -3.90
N ASN A 28 18.33 8.78 -2.65
CA ASN A 28 19.10 8.35 -1.47
C ASN A 28 18.63 6.99 -0.91
N ALA A 29 17.66 6.36 -1.52
CA ALA A 29 17.12 5.10 -1.04
C ALA A 29 18.14 3.95 -1.19
N LEU A 30 18.40 3.24 -0.12
CA LEU A 30 19.11 1.96 -0.08
C LEU A 30 18.15 0.80 -0.21
N ALA A 31 17.08 0.82 0.57
CA ALA A 31 16.03 -0.18 0.54
C ALA A 31 14.69 0.46 0.93
N ILE A 32 13.62 0.04 0.29
CA ILE A 32 12.25 0.45 0.61
C ILE A 32 11.35 -0.78 0.57
N ALA A 33 10.58 -0.98 1.64
CA ALA A 33 9.46 -1.92 1.66
C ALA A 33 8.17 -1.15 1.38
N GLY A 34 7.41 -1.57 0.37
CA GLY A 34 6.15 -0.96 0.01
C GLY A 34 5.02 -1.36 0.95
N GLY A 35 4.12 -0.43 1.26
CA GLY A 35 2.92 -0.65 2.04
C GLY A 35 1.72 -1.10 1.19
N GLY A 36 0.77 -1.79 1.80
CA GLY A 36 -0.46 -2.23 1.14
C GLY A 36 -1.48 -1.10 0.95
N GLY A 37 -2.32 -1.21 -0.04
CA GLY A 37 -3.49 -0.35 -0.23
C GLY A 37 -4.60 -0.63 0.78
N GLY A 38 -5.41 0.37 1.09
CA GLY A 38 -6.58 0.23 1.94
C GLY A 38 -7.78 -0.42 1.23
N GLY A 39 -8.67 -1.04 2.00
CA GLY A 39 -9.92 -1.58 1.48
C GLY A 39 -10.91 -0.48 1.11
N GLY A 40 -11.67 -0.66 0.05
CA GLY A 40 -12.82 0.19 -0.28
C GLY A 40 -14.01 -0.09 0.64
N SER A 41 -14.90 0.88 0.84
CA SER A 41 -16.12 0.64 1.61
C SER A 41 -17.06 -0.30 0.88
N SER A 42 -17.79 -1.15 1.64
CA SER A 42 -18.68 -2.15 1.07
C SER A 42 -20.06 -2.04 1.69
N ARG A 43 -21.09 -2.20 0.88
CA ARG A 43 -22.48 -2.17 1.32
C ARG A 43 -23.00 -3.52 1.83
N ALA A 44 -22.35 -4.62 1.52
CA ALA A 44 -22.88 -5.96 1.80
C ALA A 44 -21.81 -7.03 2.08
N GLY A 45 -20.68 -6.66 2.69
CA GLY A 45 -19.63 -7.65 2.97
C GLY A 45 -18.85 -8.10 1.73
N GLU A 46 -19.01 -7.42 0.61
CA GLU A 46 -18.30 -7.69 -0.64
C GLU A 46 -16.87 -7.16 -0.57
N GLY A 47 -15.91 -8.00 -0.93
CA GLY A 47 -14.51 -7.79 -0.68
C GLY A 47 -13.82 -6.79 -1.60
N ASN A 48 -14.00 -5.51 -1.35
CA ASN A 48 -13.22 -4.45 -2.00
C ASN A 48 -11.88 -4.30 -1.27
N VAL A 49 -10.96 -5.19 -1.53
CA VAL A 49 -9.70 -5.28 -0.76
C VAL A 49 -8.60 -4.44 -1.38
N GLY A 50 -7.74 -3.91 -0.53
CA GLY A 50 -6.52 -3.24 -0.97
C GLY A 50 -5.48 -4.24 -1.46
N GLY A 51 -4.68 -3.83 -2.44
CA GLY A 51 -3.56 -4.63 -2.95
C GLY A 51 -2.38 -4.65 -2.00
N ALA A 52 -1.66 -5.76 -1.94
CA ALA A 52 -0.45 -5.88 -1.12
C ALA A 52 0.69 -5.02 -1.66
N GLY A 53 1.53 -4.52 -0.74
CA GLY A 53 2.79 -3.85 -1.09
C GLY A 53 3.96 -4.82 -1.26
N GLY A 54 5.08 -4.30 -1.73
CA GLY A 54 6.34 -5.02 -1.91
C GLY A 54 6.60 -5.47 -3.34
N GLY A 55 7.71 -6.15 -3.56
CA GLY A 55 8.16 -6.53 -4.89
C GLY A 55 8.55 -5.32 -5.76
N THR A 56 8.86 -5.57 -7.02
CA THR A 56 9.12 -4.49 -8.00
C THR A 56 7.84 -3.80 -8.47
N THR A 57 6.69 -4.39 -8.20
CA THR A 57 5.38 -3.84 -8.52
C THR A 57 4.42 -4.19 -7.39
N GLY A 58 3.77 -3.18 -6.82
CA GLY A 58 2.69 -3.41 -5.87
C GLY A 58 1.50 -4.12 -6.52
N VAL A 59 0.69 -4.79 -5.72
CA VAL A 59 -0.50 -5.49 -6.21
C VAL A 59 -1.65 -4.50 -6.39
N ASP A 60 -2.47 -4.68 -7.42
CA ASP A 60 -3.68 -3.89 -7.61
C ASP A 60 -4.72 -4.20 -6.52
N GLY A 61 -5.51 -3.21 -6.16
CA GLY A 61 -6.71 -3.42 -5.37
C GLY A 61 -7.80 -4.16 -6.15
N THR A 62 -8.87 -4.53 -5.48
CA THR A 62 -10.02 -5.19 -6.09
C THR A 62 -11.27 -4.33 -6.01
N ALA A 63 -12.22 -4.63 -6.89
CA ALA A 63 -13.58 -4.10 -6.85
C ALA A 63 -14.57 -5.27 -6.97
N ALA A 64 -15.58 -5.32 -6.12
CA ALA A 64 -16.45 -6.48 -5.96
C ALA A 64 -17.28 -6.85 -7.22
N TYR A 65 -17.65 -5.86 -8.01
CA TYR A 65 -18.55 -6.06 -9.16
C TYR A 65 -17.84 -6.22 -10.50
N ASP A 66 -16.58 -5.88 -10.58
CA ASP A 66 -15.85 -5.97 -11.84
C ASP A 66 -14.37 -6.18 -11.54
N GLY A 67 -13.96 -7.42 -11.43
CA GLY A 67 -12.59 -7.81 -11.08
C GLY A 67 -11.49 -7.16 -11.94
N ALA A 68 -11.85 -6.37 -12.93
CA ALA A 68 -10.96 -5.62 -13.80
C ALA A 68 -11.42 -4.17 -14.03
N GLY A 69 -12.39 -3.65 -13.25
CA GLY A 69 -12.94 -2.31 -13.47
C GLY A 69 -11.92 -1.18 -13.40
N PRO A 70 -12.13 -0.09 -14.14
CA PRO A 70 -11.22 1.05 -14.23
C PRO A 70 -11.06 1.81 -12.90
N TYR A 71 -11.80 1.42 -11.88
CA TYR A 71 -11.87 2.12 -10.60
C TYR A 71 -11.02 1.52 -9.50
N ARG A 72 -10.41 0.34 -9.70
CA ARG A 72 -9.49 -0.25 -8.73
C ARG A 72 -8.22 0.59 -8.62
N GLY A 73 -7.66 0.65 -7.44
CA GLY A 73 -6.33 1.21 -7.24
C GLY A 73 -5.28 0.32 -7.90
N ILE A 74 -4.36 0.92 -8.62
CA ILE A 74 -3.28 0.23 -9.35
C ILE A 74 -2.00 0.30 -8.53
N GLY A 75 -1.25 -0.79 -8.50
CA GLY A 75 0.02 -0.87 -7.79
C GLY A 75 1.08 0.08 -8.36
N GLY A 76 1.96 0.58 -7.47
CA GLY A 76 3.15 1.33 -7.88
C GLY A 76 4.20 0.43 -8.51
N THR A 77 5.03 0.99 -9.41
CA THR A 77 6.10 0.28 -10.12
C THR A 77 7.49 0.80 -9.71
N GLN A 78 8.55 0.43 -10.45
CA GLN A 78 9.90 0.98 -10.25
C GLN A 78 10.09 2.34 -10.93
N SER A 79 9.17 2.78 -11.76
CA SER A 79 9.32 3.99 -12.58
C SER A 79 8.19 5.00 -12.43
N ALA A 80 7.04 4.58 -11.87
CA ALA A 80 5.87 5.44 -11.73
C ALA A 80 4.96 4.97 -10.59
N GLY A 81 4.25 5.94 -10.00
CA GLY A 81 3.12 5.64 -9.12
C GLY A 81 1.97 4.98 -9.89
N GLY A 82 1.17 4.22 -9.18
CA GLY A 82 -0.03 3.61 -9.75
C GLY A 82 -0.90 4.67 -10.43
N PRO A 83 -1.27 4.50 -11.71
CA PRO A 83 -2.15 5.44 -12.39
C PRO A 83 -3.52 5.45 -11.72
N SER A 84 -4.15 6.62 -11.68
CA SER A 84 -5.48 6.78 -11.10
C SER A 84 -6.35 7.59 -12.05
N PRO A 85 -7.63 7.24 -12.20
CA PRO A 85 -8.60 8.12 -12.84
C PRO A 85 -8.88 9.36 -11.97
N SER A 86 -8.43 9.40 -10.74
CA SER A 86 -8.53 10.51 -9.79
C SER A 86 -7.38 11.50 -9.96
N PRO A 87 -7.59 12.82 -9.72
CA PRO A 87 -6.51 13.80 -9.72
C PRO A 87 -5.45 13.56 -8.63
N GLN A 88 -5.71 12.66 -7.67
CA GLN A 88 -4.79 12.34 -6.59
C GLN A 88 -3.98 11.08 -6.93
N GLN A 89 -3.03 11.25 -7.83
CA GLN A 89 -2.12 10.19 -8.24
C GLN A 89 -1.12 9.84 -7.14
N ALA A 90 -0.71 8.58 -7.15
CA ALA A 90 0.43 8.12 -6.37
C ALA A 90 1.74 8.69 -6.96
N GLY A 91 2.71 8.89 -6.10
CA GLY A 91 4.02 9.44 -6.48
C GLY A 91 5.18 8.70 -5.84
N ALA A 92 6.35 9.31 -5.97
CA ALA A 92 7.55 8.88 -5.29
C ALA A 92 7.35 8.93 -3.77
N LEU A 93 7.58 7.83 -3.07
CA LEU A 93 7.45 7.69 -1.62
C LEU A 93 6.03 7.98 -1.08
N GLN A 94 5.01 8.08 -1.94
CA GLN A 94 3.67 8.48 -1.53
C GLN A 94 2.58 7.67 -2.23
N GLY A 95 1.69 7.08 -1.44
CA GLY A 95 0.46 6.48 -1.92
C GLY A 95 -0.56 7.52 -2.37
N GLY A 96 -1.40 7.17 -3.34
CA GLY A 96 -2.50 8.00 -3.81
C GLY A 96 -3.66 8.04 -2.82
N ALA A 97 -4.33 9.18 -2.72
CA ALA A 97 -5.56 9.26 -1.93
C ALA A 97 -6.72 8.58 -2.65
N ALA A 98 -7.71 8.16 -1.88
CA ALA A 98 -8.98 7.65 -2.42
C ALA A 98 -9.73 8.72 -3.24
N TRP A 99 -10.49 8.29 -4.23
CA TRP A 99 -11.33 9.20 -5.02
C TRP A 99 -12.49 9.73 -4.16
N THR A 100 -12.96 10.90 -4.56
CA THR A 100 -14.02 11.74 -3.97
C THR A 100 -14.93 11.07 -2.95
N ASN A 101 -15.18 11.77 -1.85
CA ASN A 101 -16.02 11.36 -0.72
C ASN A 101 -15.47 10.23 0.17
N ASN A 102 -14.19 9.86 0.01
CA ASN A 102 -13.48 8.90 0.88
C ASN A 102 -14.06 7.47 0.94
N TYR A 103 -14.82 7.05 -0.06
CA TYR A 103 -15.39 5.69 -0.08
C TYR A 103 -14.44 4.63 -0.64
N GLY A 104 -13.52 5.00 -1.55
CA GLY A 104 -12.46 4.11 -2.03
C GLY A 104 -11.36 3.91 -0.99
N GLY A 105 -10.54 2.88 -1.15
CA GLY A 105 -9.35 2.67 -0.33
C GLY A 105 -8.19 3.57 -0.75
N GLY A 106 -7.39 4.06 0.21
CA GLY A 106 -6.15 4.78 -0.08
C GLY A 106 -5.08 3.86 -0.67
N GLY A 107 -4.20 4.38 -1.51
CA GLY A 107 -3.05 3.64 -2.04
C GLY A 107 -1.92 3.52 -1.03
N GLY A 108 -1.16 2.43 -1.06
CA GLY A 108 0.01 2.22 -0.21
C GLY A 108 1.22 3.05 -0.65
N GLY A 109 2.03 3.50 0.31
CA GLY A 109 3.31 4.15 0.04
C GLY A 109 4.36 3.14 -0.44
N GLY A 110 5.43 3.60 -1.12
CA GLY A 110 6.49 2.72 -1.64
C GLY A 110 7.59 3.50 -2.33
N TYR A 111 8.51 2.82 -3.02
CA TYR A 111 9.46 3.51 -3.91
C TYR A 111 8.70 4.37 -4.92
N TYR A 112 7.66 3.78 -5.49
CA TYR A 112 6.48 4.49 -5.98
C TYR A 112 5.24 3.91 -5.33
N GLY A 113 4.33 4.78 -4.92
CA GLY A 113 3.08 4.36 -4.26
C GLY A 113 2.06 3.79 -5.22
N GLY A 114 1.13 3.02 -4.71
CA GLY A 114 -0.08 2.61 -5.41
C GLY A 114 -1.11 3.73 -5.44
N SER A 115 -1.99 3.75 -6.44
CA SER A 115 -3.10 4.72 -6.51
C SER A 115 -4.24 4.37 -5.56
N GLY A 116 -5.02 5.36 -5.20
CA GLY A 116 -6.27 5.14 -4.49
C GLY A 116 -7.32 4.45 -5.35
N GLY A 117 -8.22 3.73 -4.70
CA GLY A 117 -9.41 3.18 -5.32
C GLY A 117 -10.47 4.24 -5.58
N GLY A 118 -11.27 4.02 -6.60
CA GLY A 118 -12.34 4.91 -7.04
C GLY A 118 -13.75 4.39 -6.71
N TYR A 119 -14.72 5.10 -7.23
CA TYR A 119 -16.14 4.77 -7.13
C TYR A 119 -16.70 4.41 -8.49
N ALA A 120 -17.35 3.27 -8.59
CA ALA A 120 -18.14 2.86 -9.77
C ALA A 120 -19.62 2.80 -9.42
N GLU A 121 -20.45 3.35 -10.30
CA GLU A 121 -21.91 3.19 -10.21
C GLU A 121 -22.32 1.70 -10.42
N PRO A 122 -23.34 1.19 -9.71
CA PRO A 122 -24.09 1.77 -8.60
C PRO A 122 -23.59 1.29 -7.23
N ASN A 123 -22.81 2.05 -6.53
CA ASN A 123 -22.33 1.78 -5.16
C ASN A 123 -21.15 0.79 -5.01
N THR A 124 -20.31 0.63 -6.02
CA THR A 124 -19.08 -0.18 -5.92
C THR A 124 -17.89 0.71 -5.61
N MET A 125 -17.23 0.46 -4.50
CA MET A 125 -16.05 1.19 -4.04
C MET A 125 -14.85 0.25 -4.14
N ALA A 126 -13.81 0.68 -4.82
CA ALA A 126 -12.63 -0.16 -5.04
C ALA A 126 -11.57 0.00 -3.94
N GLY A 127 -10.80 -1.04 -3.69
CA GLY A 127 -9.60 -0.99 -2.87
C GLY A 127 -8.47 -0.24 -3.56
N GLY A 128 -7.55 0.34 -2.77
CA GLY A 128 -6.34 1.00 -3.23
C GLY A 128 -5.28 -0.01 -3.68
N GLY A 129 -4.35 0.40 -4.54
CA GLY A 129 -3.19 -0.40 -4.95
C GLY A 129 -2.08 -0.36 -3.92
N GLY A 130 -1.23 -1.38 -3.87
CA GLY A 130 -0.03 -1.42 -3.03
C GLY A 130 1.13 -0.62 -3.63
N GLY A 131 2.06 -0.19 -2.77
CA GLY A 131 3.30 0.44 -3.20
C GLY A 131 4.39 -0.56 -3.57
N SER A 132 5.31 -0.17 -4.46
CA SER A 132 6.46 -1.00 -4.82
C SER A 132 7.55 -0.96 -3.75
N GLY A 133 8.28 -2.05 -3.59
CA GLY A 133 9.54 -2.08 -2.85
C GLY A 133 10.71 -1.70 -3.77
N TYR A 134 11.88 -1.46 -3.16
CA TYR A 134 13.11 -1.13 -3.88
C TYR A 134 14.33 -1.60 -3.09
N VAL A 135 15.35 -2.05 -3.80
CA VAL A 135 16.70 -2.28 -3.26
C VAL A 135 17.71 -1.69 -4.23
N ASN A 136 18.59 -0.84 -3.74
CA ASN A 136 19.62 -0.20 -4.56
C ASN A 136 20.78 -1.17 -4.80
N PRO A 137 20.96 -1.67 -6.03
CA PRO A 137 21.98 -2.68 -6.33
C PRO A 137 23.42 -2.16 -6.25
N SER A 138 23.60 -0.83 -6.26
CA SER A 138 24.94 -0.23 -6.16
C SER A 138 25.48 -0.21 -4.72
N PHE A 139 24.60 -0.32 -3.73
CA PHE A 139 24.97 -0.26 -2.31
C PHE A 139 24.69 -1.55 -1.55
N VAL A 140 23.86 -2.41 -2.07
CA VAL A 140 23.52 -3.70 -1.46
C VAL A 140 24.24 -4.80 -2.22
N SER A 141 25.23 -5.43 -1.59
CA SER A 141 25.92 -6.61 -2.12
C SER A 141 25.42 -7.88 -1.43
N GLY A 142 25.35 -8.96 -2.18
CA GLY A 142 24.90 -10.26 -1.65
C GLY A 142 23.46 -10.59 -2.04
N LEU A 143 22.89 -11.57 -1.36
CA LEU A 143 21.51 -12.00 -1.60
C LEU A 143 20.54 -11.05 -0.88
N PHE A 144 19.64 -10.47 -1.64
CA PHE A 144 18.50 -9.70 -1.11
C PHE A 144 17.20 -10.18 -1.75
N THR A 145 16.11 -10.05 -1.05
CA THR A 145 14.79 -10.38 -1.55
C THR A 145 13.89 -9.14 -1.48
N ASN A 146 13.42 -8.69 -2.63
CA ASN A 146 12.32 -7.74 -2.74
C ASN A 146 11.04 -8.54 -2.95
N ALA A 147 10.52 -9.10 -1.86
CA ALA A 147 9.38 -10.00 -1.91
C ALA A 147 8.10 -9.26 -2.28
N GLN A 148 7.41 -9.75 -3.30
CA GLN A 148 6.09 -9.27 -3.67
C GLN A 148 5.03 -9.82 -2.72
N GLY A 149 4.07 -8.98 -2.35
CA GLY A 149 2.89 -9.42 -1.66
C GLY A 149 1.90 -10.14 -2.59
N SER A 150 0.91 -10.78 -2.01
CA SER A 150 -0.16 -11.47 -2.74
C SER A 150 -1.52 -11.17 -2.10
N GLY A 151 -2.48 -10.72 -2.89
CA GLY A 151 -3.79 -10.32 -2.38
C GLY A 151 -3.65 -9.22 -1.32
N GLN A 152 -3.99 -9.50 -0.09
CA GLN A 152 -3.85 -8.61 1.07
C GLN A 152 -2.58 -8.88 1.90
N THR A 153 -1.87 -9.96 1.62
CA THR A 153 -0.69 -10.36 2.39
C THR A 153 0.53 -9.60 1.89
N SER A 154 1.16 -8.83 2.76
CA SER A 154 2.37 -8.07 2.44
C SER A 154 3.52 -9.00 2.02
N GLY A 155 4.40 -8.52 1.17
CA GLY A 155 5.63 -9.24 0.81
C GLY A 155 6.51 -9.48 2.03
N GLY A 156 7.22 -10.61 2.05
CA GLY A 156 8.08 -10.98 3.16
C GLY A 156 7.38 -11.63 4.35
N SER A 157 6.08 -11.90 4.29
CA SER A 157 5.32 -12.53 5.38
C SER A 157 5.77 -13.95 5.76
N THR A 158 6.61 -14.58 4.94
CA THR A 158 7.25 -15.87 5.22
C THR A 158 8.60 -15.73 5.93
N ASP A 159 9.09 -14.52 6.13
CA ASP A 159 10.32 -14.28 6.89
C ASP A 159 10.10 -14.69 8.35
N PRO A 160 10.96 -15.55 8.94
CA PRO A 160 10.85 -15.97 10.35
C PRO A 160 10.84 -14.80 11.35
N GLN A 161 11.31 -13.65 10.94
CA GLN A 161 11.38 -12.45 11.76
C GLN A 161 10.24 -11.46 11.46
N TRP A 162 9.27 -11.86 10.66
CA TRP A 162 8.09 -11.07 10.35
C TRP A 162 7.27 -10.79 11.63
N PRO A 163 7.08 -9.52 12.02
CA PRO A 163 6.42 -9.20 13.29
C PRO A 163 4.88 -9.22 13.21
N GLY A 164 4.31 -9.74 12.13
CA GLY A 164 2.86 -9.77 11.95
C GLY A 164 2.36 -8.73 10.96
N SER A 165 1.25 -8.08 11.24
CA SER A 165 0.49 -7.23 10.30
C SER A 165 1.11 -5.85 10.01
N VAL A 166 2.41 -5.77 9.72
CA VAL A 166 3.08 -4.50 9.37
C VAL A 166 2.89 -4.13 7.91
N GLY A 167 2.78 -2.83 7.61
CA GLY A 167 2.68 -2.29 6.26
C GLY A 167 1.39 -2.64 5.50
N SER A 168 0.44 -3.29 6.16
CA SER A 168 -0.86 -3.60 5.57
C SER A 168 -1.71 -2.33 5.41
N GLY A 169 -2.51 -2.27 4.36
CA GLY A 169 -3.54 -1.25 4.23
C GLY A 169 -4.64 -1.41 5.29
N GLY A 170 -5.31 -0.32 5.62
CA GLY A 170 -6.44 -0.35 6.55
C GLY A 170 -7.63 -1.13 5.98
N PRO A 171 -8.41 -1.80 6.83
CA PRO A 171 -9.67 -2.38 6.41
C PRO A 171 -10.66 -1.30 5.96
N SER A 172 -11.72 -1.69 5.26
CA SER A 172 -12.87 -0.83 4.99
C SER A 172 -13.46 -0.25 6.28
N ASN A 173 -14.28 0.78 6.19
CA ASN A 173 -14.89 1.48 7.32
C ASN A 173 -13.90 2.32 8.16
N ASN A 174 -13.12 3.15 7.46
CA ASN A 174 -12.22 4.13 8.07
C ASN A 174 -11.05 3.53 8.89
N GLY A 175 -10.64 2.29 8.58
CA GLY A 175 -9.48 1.68 9.20
C GLY A 175 -8.18 2.36 8.76
N ALA A 176 -7.30 2.69 9.72
CA ALA A 176 -5.96 3.18 9.41
C ALA A 176 -5.09 2.08 8.79
N GLY A 177 -4.19 2.46 7.87
CA GLY A 177 -3.13 1.58 7.41
C GLY A 177 -2.13 1.28 8.54
N GLN A 178 -1.49 0.12 8.44
CA GLN A 178 -0.52 -0.30 9.44
C GLN A 178 0.83 0.40 9.25
N ASN A 179 1.54 0.56 10.35
CA ASN A 179 2.90 1.13 10.36
C ASN A 179 3.89 0.19 9.68
N GLY A 180 4.96 0.77 9.13
CA GLY A 180 6.09 0.01 8.62
C GLY A 180 6.98 -0.52 9.75
N PHE A 181 7.88 -1.43 9.38
CA PHE A 181 8.84 -2.03 10.29
C PHE A 181 10.19 -2.17 9.60
N ALA A 182 11.26 -1.89 10.31
CA ALA A 182 12.61 -2.16 9.86
C ALA A 182 13.43 -2.82 10.98
N ARG A 183 14.22 -3.81 10.61
CA ARG A 183 15.22 -4.44 11.47
C ARG A 183 16.57 -4.31 10.80
N ILE A 184 17.55 -3.80 11.53
CA ILE A 184 18.90 -3.57 11.04
C ILE A 184 19.87 -4.26 12.01
N THR A 185 20.75 -5.11 11.49
CA THR A 185 21.83 -5.72 12.25
C THR A 185 23.16 -5.18 11.78
N ILE A 186 23.90 -4.53 12.66
CA ILE A 186 25.23 -3.97 12.37
C ILE A 186 26.24 -4.65 13.29
N ASN A 187 27.22 -5.31 12.70
CA ASN A 187 28.26 -6.05 13.44
C ASN A 187 27.71 -7.01 14.52
N GLY A 188 26.60 -7.69 14.19
CA GLY A 188 25.93 -8.61 15.12
C GLY A 188 25.03 -7.95 16.16
N VAL A 189 24.95 -6.63 16.20
CA VAL A 189 24.01 -5.89 17.05
C VAL A 189 22.73 -5.60 16.28
N GLU A 190 21.62 -6.13 16.76
CA GLU A 190 20.29 -5.93 16.17
C GLU A 190 19.65 -4.67 16.73
N THR A 191 19.07 -3.86 15.86
CA THR A 191 18.25 -2.70 16.22
C THR A 191 16.94 -2.76 15.45
N THR A 192 15.84 -2.64 16.18
CA THR A 192 14.48 -2.66 15.62
C THR A 192 13.91 -1.26 15.62
N TYR A 193 13.32 -0.86 14.51
CA TYR A 193 12.63 0.41 14.35
C TYR A 193 11.17 0.15 14.00
N SER A 194 10.27 0.64 14.84
CA SER A 194 8.83 0.72 14.54
C SER A 194 8.41 2.18 14.57
N TYR A 195 7.68 2.61 13.59
CA TYR A 195 7.09 3.94 13.57
C TYR A 195 5.70 3.86 14.20
N THR A 196 5.51 4.60 15.27
CA THR A 196 4.17 4.87 15.84
C THR A 196 3.76 6.25 15.33
N GLY A 197 2.91 6.26 14.28
CA GLY A 197 2.31 7.48 13.77
C GLY A 197 1.23 8.03 14.68
#